data_f03c1227998b58ae663eefadbc2b61ec
#
_entry.id   f03c1227998b58ae663eefadbc2b61ec
#
_cell.length_a   1.000
_cell.length_b   1.000
_cell.length_c   1.000
_cell.angle_alpha   90.00
_cell.angle_beta   90.00
_cell.angle_gamma   90.00
#
_symmetry.space_group_name_H-M   'P 1'
#
loop_
_entity.id
_entity.type
_entity.pdbx_description
1 polymer ?
#
loop_
_entity_poly.entity_id
_entity_poly.type
_entity_poly.pdbx_seq_one_letter_code
_entity_poly.pdbx_strand_id
1 'polypeptide(L)'
;LIKDVFVVDASAHSYNLREDNYAAGRYSRAVVDAFHGAHYGLSPVGYRIPRERYTRDWTLAETATMLFVESDYDFACHHVTPINAFKDGGCSIQKAREAREKWPGRFQVYAGVDPVFPEQALDSLEQQVEELNPVGLKLYPNSYTVDSVVGWHMDDPEIAFPLFQRALDLGLKAVAIHKAIPLGPVPMEHYRMDDIDAAAAAFPDLQFEVVHGGFAFIEETAFQLARFPNVWVNLETTANLAVAKPGAFERVMAGLITHAGEGALDRIMWASGASVLHPEPPLRWFCERFQFSQEMREREGLPEITDEIKRKILGLNYLRMHGLDAETLAKNIEGDEFAVERSKGKPKPYATTYAIGFAE
;
A
#
# COMPACT_ATOMS: atom_id res chain seq x y z
N LEU A 1 6.22 20.98 0.47
CA LEU A 1 4.90 20.37 0.24
C LEU A 1 3.89 21.40 -0.25
N ILE A 2 2.77 20.92 -0.76
CA ILE A 2 1.60 21.72 -1.12
C ILE A 2 0.98 22.31 0.15
N LYS A 3 0.53 23.56 0.09
CA LYS A 3 -0.10 24.19 1.23
C LYS A 3 -1.44 23.52 1.57
N ASP A 4 -1.73 23.37 2.86
CA ASP A 4 -3.00 22.86 3.41
C ASP A 4 -3.37 21.46 2.86
N VAL A 5 -2.36 20.56 2.68
CA VAL A 5 -2.56 19.16 2.32
C VAL A 5 -2.56 18.29 3.56
N PHE A 6 -3.53 17.40 3.70
CA PHE A 6 -3.52 16.29 4.66
C PHE A 6 -3.07 15.03 3.91
N VAL A 7 -1.90 14.51 4.27
CA VAL A 7 -1.25 13.42 3.53
C VAL A 7 -1.53 12.08 4.19
N VAL A 8 -2.11 11.16 3.42
CA VAL A 8 -2.41 9.80 3.85
C VAL A 8 -1.52 8.82 3.10
N ASP A 9 -0.93 7.89 3.82
CA ASP A 9 -0.35 6.67 3.23
C ASP A 9 -1.40 5.57 3.22
N ALA A 10 -1.96 5.26 2.05
CA ALA A 10 -3.01 4.25 1.93
C ALA A 10 -2.48 2.80 2.14
N SER A 11 -1.16 2.59 2.19
CA SER A 11 -0.57 1.25 2.38
C SER A 11 0.83 1.34 3.00
N ALA A 12 0.89 1.14 4.31
CA ALA A 12 2.14 1.07 5.07
C ALA A 12 2.27 -0.30 5.75
N HIS A 13 3.50 -0.74 5.94
CA HIS A 13 3.83 -2.05 6.51
C HIS A 13 5.00 -1.93 7.49
N SER A 14 5.09 -2.87 8.43
CA SER A 14 6.26 -3.07 9.29
C SER A 14 6.74 -4.51 9.12
N TYR A 15 7.50 -4.76 8.07
CA TYR A 15 7.88 -6.13 7.67
C TYR A 15 8.82 -6.80 8.66
N ASN A 16 8.58 -8.09 8.96
CA ASN A 16 9.54 -8.97 9.62
C ASN A 16 10.24 -9.85 8.56
N LEU A 17 11.44 -9.43 8.17
CA LEU A 17 12.25 -10.07 7.14
C LEU A 17 13.40 -10.93 7.71
N ARG A 18 13.37 -11.25 9.02
CA ARG A 18 14.39 -12.08 9.69
C ARG A 18 14.28 -13.53 9.28
N GLU A 19 15.42 -14.23 9.28
CA GLU A 19 15.48 -15.65 8.92
C GLU A 19 14.69 -16.56 9.88
N ASP A 20 14.54 -16.17 11.15
CA ASP A 20 13.72 -16.90 12.13
C ASP A 20 12.21 -16.86 11.84
N ASN A 21 11.75 -15.85 11.06
CA ASN A 21 10.39 -15.75 10.53
C ASN A 21 10.18 -16.52 9.21
N TYR A 22 11.21 -17.08 8.61
CA TYR A 22 11.05 -17.80 7.34
C TYR A 22 10.23 -19.08 7.56
N ALA A 23 9.21 -19.28 6.71
CA ALA A 23 8.50 -20.54 6.60
C ALA A 23 9.40 -21.61 5.96
N ALA A 24 8.98 -22.87 6.05
CA ALA A 24 9.67 -23.95 5.37
C ALA A 24 9.64 -23.78 3.85
N GLY A 25 10.71 -24.17 3.17
CA GLY A 25 10.82 -24.08 1.72
C GLY A 25 11.75 -22.97 1.24
N ARG A 26 11.70 -22.70 -0.07
CA ARG A 26 12.67 -21.83 -0.75
C ARG A 26 12.19 -20.38 -0.95
N TYR A 27 10.90 -20.12 -0.71
CA TYR A 27 10.29 -18.87 -1.17
C TYR A 27 10.60 -17.68 -0.28
N SER A 28 10.77 -17.85 1.04
CA SER A 28 11.08 -16.76 1.97
C SER A 28 12.27 -15.94 1.51
N ARG A 29 13.37 -16.61 1.18
CA ARG A 29 14.59 -15.94 0.69
C ARG A 29 14.35 -15.22 -0.63
N ALA A 30 13.61 -15.82 -1.56
CA ALA A 30 13.27 -15.20 -2.85
C ALA A 30 12.40 -13.94 -2.68
N VAL A 31 11.45 -13.95 -1.74
CA VAL A 31 10.62 -12.78 -1.41
C VAL A 31 11.47 -11.68 -0.79
N VAL A 32 12.35 -12.00 0.15
CA VAL A 32 13.28 -11.03 0.75
C VAL A 32 14.24 -10.45 -0.29
N ASP A 33 14.73 -11.27 -1.22
CA ASP A 33 15.58 -10.81 -2.33
C ASP A 33 14.83 -9.85 -3.24
N ALA A 34 13.54 -10.10 -3.53
CA ALA A 34 12.70 -9.23 -4.30
C ALA A 34 12.47 -7.87 -3.59
N PHE A 35 12.17 -7.88 -2.30
CA PHE A 35 12.01 -6.66 -1.50
C PHE A 35 13.31 -5.84 -1.45
N HIS A 36 14.43 -6.48 -1.15
CA HIS A 36 15.72 -5.78 -1.12
C HIS A 36 16.14 -5.27 -2.51
N GLY A 37 15.85 -6.04 -3.57
CA GLY A 37 16.06 -5.60 -4.95
C GLY A 37 15.21 -4.38 -5.30
N ALA A 38 13.94 -4.35 -4.90
CA ALA A 38 13.07 -3.19 -5.05
C ALA A 38 13.60 -1.98 -4.26
N HIS A 39 14.03 -2.21 -3.01
CA HIS A 39 14.66 -1.17 -2.19
C HIS A 39 15.84 -0.50 -2.91
N TYR A 40 16.78 -1.30 -3.43
CA TYR A 40 17.94 -0.75 -4.14
C TYR A 40 17.60 -0.14 -5.49
N GLY A 41 16.66 -0.74 -6.23
CA GLY A 41 16.28 -0.30 -7.57
C GLY A 41 15.43 0.98 -7.59
N LEU A 42 14.65 1.21 -6.53
CA LEU A 42 13.68 2.30 -6.45
C LEU A 42 14.07 3.41 -5.47
N SER A 43 15.05 3.19 -4.60
CA SER A 43 15.51 4.23 -3.67
C SER A 43 16.64 5.09 -4.25
N PRO A 44 16.61 6.41 -4.05
CA PRO A 44 17.79 7.27 -4.25
C PRO A 44 18.98 6.81 -3.40
N VAL A 45 20.20 7.10 -3.84
CA VAL A 45 21.42 6.63 -3.17
C VAL A 45 21.46 6.93 -1.66
N GLY A 46 21.05 8.14 -1.25
CA GLY A 46 21.02 8.55 0.16
C GLY A 46 19.95 7.85 1.03
N TYR A 47 19.09 7.02 0.40
CA TYR A 47 18.01 6.28 1.06
C TYR A 47 18.18 4.77 0.93
N ARG A 48 19.35 4.31 0.47
CA ARG A 48 19.66 2.87 0.39
C ARG A 48 20.31 2.44 1.67
N ILE A 49 19.84 1.32 2.22
CA ILE A 49 20.46 0.66 3.36
C ILE A 49 20.98 -0.73 2.95
N PRO A 50 22.10 -1.18 3.49
CA PRO A 50 22.67 -2.46 3.13
C PRO A 50 21.78 -3.61 3.59
N ARG A 51 21.95 -4.77 2.94
CA ARG A 51 21.07 -5.93 3.13
C ARG A 51 20.96 -6.37 4.59
N GLU A 52 22.07 -6.44 5.30
CA GLU A 52 22.13 -6.85 6.70
C GLU A 52 21.34 -5.94 7.66
N ARG A 53 21.14 -4.69 7.28
CA ARG A 53 20.28 -3.74 8.01
C ARG A 53 18.84 -3.76 7.52
N TYR A 54 18.63 -4.16 6.28
CA TYR A 54 17.31 -4.24 5.67
C TYR A 54 16.56 -5.50 6.11
N THR A 55 17.23 -6.66 6.15
CA THR A 55 16.66 -7.98 6.45
C THR A 55 16.52 -8.20 7.96
N ARG A 56 15.61 -7.49 8.59
CA ARG A 56 15.34 -7.52 10.03
C ARG A 56 13.85 -7.44 10.32
N ASP A 57 13.48 -7.48 11.57
CA ASP A 57 12.14 -7.15 12.01
C ASP A 57 12.02 -5.63 12.15
N TRP A 58 11.30 -5.00 11.23
CA TRP A 58 10.98 -3.58 11.27
C TRP A 58 9.89 -3.34 12.32
N THR A 59 10.21 -2.57 13.35
CA THR A 59 9.23 -2.24 14.39
C THR A 59 8.19 -1.23 13.86
N LEU A 60 7.01 -1.24 14.46
CA LEU A 60 6.00 -0.23 14.15
C LEU A 60 6.51 1.19 14.44
N ALA A 61 7.26 1.37 15.53
CA ALA A 61 7.84 2.68 15.90
C ALA A 61 8.77 3.23 14.80
N GLU A 62 9.55 2.38 14.15
CA GLU A 62 10.40 2.80 13.02
C GLU A 62 9.57 3.20 11.81
N THR A 63 8.54 2.42 11.47
CA THR A 63 7.62 2.78 10.38
C THR A 63 6.89 4.08 10.67
N ALA A 64 6.39 4.28 11.88
CA ALA A 64 5.75 5.52 12.31
C ALA A 64 6.71 6.72 12.24
N THR A 65 7.96 6.54 12.67
CA THR A 65 8.98 7.60 12.58
C THR A 65 9.29 7.95 11.13
N MET A 66 9.45 6.96 10.25
CA MET A 66 9.67 7.21 8.81
C MET A 66 8.51 8.00 8.19
N LEU A 67 7.27 7.68 8.55
CA LEU A 67 6.08 8.34 8.02
C LEU A 67 5.89 9.75 8.60
N PHE A 68 5.87 9.87 9.93
CA PHE A 68 5.35 11.05 10.61
C PHE A 68 6.42 12.04 11.07
N VAL A 69 7.70 11.65 11.08
CA VAL A 69 8.83 12.51 11.48
C VAL A 69 9.81 12.73 10.34
N GLU A 70 10.26 11.66 9.68
CA GLU A 70 11.22 11.73 8.57
C GLU A 70 10.56 12.16 7.26
N SER A 71 9.23 12.00 7.17
CA SER A 71 8.38 12.42 6.05
C SER A 71 7.25 13.32 6.53
N ASP A 72 6.42 13.77 5.59
CA ASP A 72 5.31 14.68 5.88
C ASP A 72 3.94 13.99 5.77
N TYR A 73 3.84 12.74 6.20
CA TYR A 73 2.54 12.07 6.31
C TYR A 73 1.83 12.48 7.60
N ASP A 74 0.52 12.56 7.53
CA ASP A 74 -0.34 12.89 8.68
C ASP A 74 -1.06 11.66 9.21
N PHE A 75 -1.38 10.71 8.32
CA PHE A 75 -2.14 9.52 8.62
C PHE A 75 -1.68 8.34 7.75
N ALA A 76 -1.89 7.10 8.21
CA ALA A 76 -1.54 5.92 7.44
C ALA A 76 -2.51 4.76 7.66
N CYS A 77 -2.66 3.90 6.66
CA CYS A 77 -3.29 2.60 6.79
C CYS A 77 -2.21 1.52 6.91
N HIS A 78 -2.15 0.85 8.05
CA HIS A 78 -1.21 -0.24 8.30
C HIS A 78 -1.85 -1.57 7.95
N HIS A 79 -1.25 -2.31 7.01
CA HIS A 79 -1.80 -3.56 6.52
C HIS A 79 -1.15 -4.77 7.18
N VAL A 80 -1.94 -5.71 7.67
CA VAL A 80 -1.51 -7.09 7.91
C VAL A 80 -1.21 -7.72 6.56
N THR A 81 -0.04 -8.36 6.39
CA THR A 81 0.34 -8.98 5.12
C THR A 81 0.49 -10.49 5.27
N PRO A 82 -0.51 -11.29 4.85
CA PRO A 82 -0.56 -12.72 5.02
C PRO A 82 0.31 -13.46 3.98
N ILE A 83 1.61 -13.16 3.96
CA ILE A 83 2.56 -13.77 3.03
C ILE A 83 3.07 -15.06 3.64
N ASN A 84 2.54 -16.22 3.22
CA ASN A 84 2.86 -17.54 3.79
C ASN A 84 4.30 -18.02 3.56
N ALA A 85 5.11 -17.27 2.83
CA ALA A 85 6.56 -17.44 2.85
C ALA A 85 7.18 -17.14 4.23
N PHE A 86 6.41 -16.55 5.15
CA PHE A 86 6.80 -16.20 6.51
C PHE A 86 5.83 -16.85 7.52
N LYS A 87 6.36 -17.27 8.68
CA LYS A 87 5.57 -17.93 9.73
C LYS A 87 4.44 -17.07 10.28
N ASP A 88 4.74 -15.78 10.52
CA ASP A 88 3.80 -14.80 11.05
C ASP A 88 3.33 -13.79 9.97
N GLY A 89 3.39 -14.20 8.71
CA GLY A 89 3.20 -13.28 7.59
C GLY A 89 4.40 -12.32 7.39
N GLY A 90 4.31 -11.46 6.40
CA GLY A 90 5.31 -10.40 6.18
C GLY A 90 5.18 -9.28 7.21
N CYS A 91 3.94 -8.93 7.58
CA CYS A 91 3.60 -7.97 8.63
C CYS A 91 2.50 -8.57 9.50
N SER A 92 2.80 -8.79 10.78
CA SER A 92 1.96 -9.58 11.69
C SER A 92 0.73 -8.82 12.20
N ILE A 93 -0.28 -9.57 12.65
CA ILE A 93 -1.47 -9.06 13.34
C ILE A 93 -1.06 -8.27 14.60
N GLN A 94 -0.02 -8.71 15.31
CA GLN A 94 0.46 -8.02 16.52
C GLN A 94 0.89 -6.58 16.23
N LYS A 95 1.55 -6.31 15.09
CA LYS A 95 1.94 -4.94 14.71
C LYS A 95 0.75 -4.06 14.36
N ALA A 96 -0.27 -4.63 13.74
CA ALA A 96 -1.53 -3.92 13.48
C ALA A 96 -2.27 -3.59 14.79
N ARG A 97 -2.27 -4.51 15.75
CA ARG A 97 -2.80 -4.26 17.10
C ARG A 97 -2.04 -3.12 17.79
N GLU A 98 -0.71 -3.15 17.73
CA GLU A 98 0.14 -2.09 18.29
C GLU A 98 -0.16 -0.72 17.65
N ALA A 99 -0.39 -0.66 16.33
CA ALA A 99 -0.75 0.57 15.61
C ALA A 99 -2.06 1.17 16.15
N ARG A 100 -3.06 0.32 16.35
CA ARG A 100 -4.36 0.72 16.92
C ARG A 100 -4.29 1.19 18.37
N GLU A 101 -3.53 0.50 19.19
CA GLU A 101 -3.45 0.77 20.61
C GLU A 101 -2.61 2.01 20.93
N LYS A 102 -1.45 2.14 20.28
CA LYS A 102 -0.52 3.24 20.56
C LYS A 102 -0.89 4.54 19.87
N TRP A 103 -1.30 4.46 18.60
CA TRP A 103 -1.49 5.66 17.78
C TRP A 103 -2.80 5.64 16.97
N PRO A 104 -3.96 5.51 17.65
CA PRO A 104 -5.26 5.44 16.97
C PRO A 104 -5.61 6.69 16.15
N GLY A 105 -5.01 7.83 16.49
CA GLY A 105 -5.15 9.08 15.73
C GLY A 105 -4.30 9.12 14.45
N ARG A 106 -3.32 8.20 14.31
CA ARG A 106 -2.37 8.16 13.18
C ARG A 106 -2.56 6.97 12.26
N PHE A 107 -3.20 5.90 12.74
CA PHE A 107 -3.35 4.67 11.98
C PHE A 107 -4.79 4.16 11.92
N GLN A 108 -5.19 3.78 10.72
CA GLN A 108 -6.16 2.72 10.50
C GLN A 108 -5.44 1.42 10.17
N VAL A 109 -6.14 0.29 10.23
CA VAL A 109 -5.56 -1.01 9.92
C VAL A 109 -6.45 -1.79 8.95
N TYR A 110 -5.82 -2.59 8.09
CA TYR A 110 -6.47 -3.62 7.32
C TYR A 110 -6.12 -4.98 7.91
N ALA A 111 -7.14 -5.83 8.08
CA ALA A 111 -6.95 -7.24 8.33
C ALA A 111 -6.25 -7.90 7.13
N GLY A 112 -5.63 -9.04 7.33
CA GLY A 112 -5.01 -9.79 6.23
C GLY A 112 -5.21 -11.28 6.42
N VAL A 113 -5.70 -11.96 5.38
CA VAL A 113 -5.92 -13.41 5.37
C VAL A 113 -5.45 -14.01 4.04
N ASP A 114 -5.21 -15.31 4.03
CA ASP A 114 -4.85 -16.06 2.82
C ASP A 114 -6.05 -16.84 2.30
N PRO A 115 -6.68 -16.43 1.17
CA PRO A 115 -7.87 -17.09 0.65
C PRO A 115 -7.67 -18.52 0.16
N VAL A 116 -6.41 -18.92 -0.10
CA VAL A 116 -6.09 -20.30 -0.51
C VAL A 116 -6.49 -21.33 0.56
N PHE A 117 -6.69 -20.88 1.79
CA PHE A 117 -7.18 -21.69 2.91
C PHE A 117 -8.52 -21.12 3.42
N PRO A 118 -9.66 -21.36 2.73
CA PRO A 118 -10.91 -20.62 2.93
C PRO A 118 -11.46 -20.65 4.35
N GLU A 119 -11.53 -21.82 5.00
CA GLU A 119 -12.03 -21.94 6.39
C GLU A 119 -11.16 -21.14 7.36
N GLN A 120 -9.84 -21.31 7.26
CA GLN A 120 -8.88 -20.59 8.11
C GLN A 120 -8.89 -19.07 7.84
N ALA A 121 -9.13 -18.68 6.58
CA ALA A 121 -9.24 -17.27 6.21
C ALA A 121 -10.47 -16.62 6.85
N LEU A 122 -11.62 -17.29 6.86
CA LEU A 122 -12.84 -16.79 7.49
C LEU A 122 -12.69 -16.69 9.00
N ASP A 123 -12.21 -17.74 9.66
CA ASP A 123 -11.97 -17.76 11.12
C ASP A 123 -10.99 -16.66 11.54
N SER A 124 -9.89 -16.53 10.78
CA SER A 124 -8.88 -15.49 11.07
C SER A 124 -9.41 -14.08 10.80
N LEU A 125 -10.26 -13.88 9.78
CA LEU A 125 -10.88 -12.59 9.54
C LEU A 125 -11.79 -12.18 10.69
N GLU A 126 -12.63 -13.07 11.17
CA GLU A 126 -13.53 -12.83 12.32
C GLU A 126 -12.72 -12.43 13.57
N GLN A 127 -11.69 -13.20 13.89
CA GLN A 127 -10.81 -12.89 15.02
C GLN A 127 -10.14 -11.52 14.86
N GLN A 128 -9.61 -11.21 13.66
CA GLN A 128 -8.96 -9.91 13.40
C GLN A 128 -9.96 -8.75 13.51
N VAL A 129 -11.22 -8.95 13.11
CA VAL A 129 -12.26 -7.92 13.26
C VAL A 129 -12.55 -7.63 14.72
N GLU A 130 -12.66 -8.65 15.56
CA GLU A 130 -12.84 -8.48 16.99
C GLU A 130 -11.65 -7.77 17.66
N GLU A 131 -10.44 -8.15 17.30
CA GLU A 131 -9.22 -7.64 17.93
C GLU A 131 -8.78 -6.27 17.42
N LEU A 132 -8.89 -6.05 16.09
CA LEU A 132 -8.30 -4.88 15.43
C LEU A 132 -9.34 -3.83 15.03
N ASN A 133 -10.63 -4.18 14.92
CA ASN A 133 -11.65 -3.34 14.31
C ASN A 133 -11.15 -2.70 12.99
N PRO A 134 -10.72 -3.52 12.02
CA PRO A 134 -10.10 -3.04 10.79
C PRO A 134 -11.14 -2.35 9.91
N VAL A 135 -10.67 -1.50 8.97
CA VAL A 135 -11.57 -0.81 8.03
C VAL A 135 -11.59 -1.47 6.65
N GLY A 136 -10.73 -2.46 6.43
CA GLY A 136 -10.62 -3.19 5.18
C GLY A 136 -9.82 -4.48 5.33
N LEU A 137 -9.68 -5.18 4.21
CA LEU A 137 -9.05 -6.48 4.08
C LEU A 137 -7.90 -6.41 3.07
N LYS A 138 -6.71 -6.90 3.44
CA LYS A 138 -5.55 -7.03 2.54
C LYS A 138 -5.40 -8.47 2.08
N LEU A 139 -5.27 -8.65 0.76
CA LEU A 139 -5.12 -9.95 0.11
C LEU A 139 -3.92 -10.00 -0.82
N TYR A 140 -3.37 -11.21 -1.00
CA TYR A 140 -2.38 -11.54 -2.01
C TYR A 140 -2.95 -12.59 -2.96
N PRO A 141 -2.67 -12.52 -4.27
CA PRO A 141 -3.28 -13.41 -5.27
C PRO A 141 -2.67 -14.82 -5.28
N ASN A 142 -1.67 -15.06 -4.43
CA ASN A 142 -1.04 -16.38 -4.29
C ASN A 142 -0.59 -16.66 -2.87
N SER A 143 -0.49 -17.95 -2.56
CA SER A 143 0.13 -18.50 -1.36
C SER A 143 1.37 -19.30 -1.71
N TYR A 144 2.31 -19.38 -0.77
CA TYR A 144 3.52 -20.17 -0.89
C TYR A 144 3.38 -21.45 -0.06
N THR A 145 3.61 -22.59 -0.69
CA THR A 145 3.80 -23.87 0.00
C THR A 145 5.30 -24.20 0.09
N VAL A 146 5.66 -25.35 0.65
CA VAL A 146 7.08 -25.77 0.73
C VAL A 146 7.71 -25.85 -0.67
N ASP A 147 6.99 -26.40 -1.64
CA ASP A 147 7.52 -26.75 -2.95
C ASP A 147 6.88 -25.99 -4.13
N SER A 148 5.75 -25.35 -3.92
CA SER A 148 4.97 -24.72 -4.99
C SER A 148 4.37 -23.36 -4.60
N VAL A 149 3.83 -22.68 -5.59
CA VAL A 149 2.99 -21.49 -5.43
C VAL A 149 1.58 -21.87 -5.89
N VAL A 150 0.60 -21.57 -5.07
CA VAL A 150 -0.83 -21.75 -5.38
C VAL A 150 -1.46 -20.38 -5.51
N GLY A 151 -2.10 -20.12 -6.61
CA GLY A 151 -2.84 -18.87 -6.84
C GLY A 151 -4.36 -19.07 -6.78
N TRP A 152 -5.06 -17.95 -6.70
CA TRP A 152 -6.52 -17.87 -6.75
C TRP A 152 -6.93 -16.64 -7.54
N HIS A 153 -8.20 -16.58 -7.94
CA HIS A 153 -8.77 -15.47 -8.69
C HIS A 153 -9.90 -14.80 -7.92
N MET A 154 -10.05 -13.48 -8.09
CA MET A 154 -11.07 -12.69 -7.41
C MET A 154 -12.50 -13.03 -7.87
N ASP A 155 -12.65 -13.63 -9.03
CA ASP A 155 -13.93 -14.11 -9.59
C ASP A 155 -14.26 -15.55 -9.21
N ASP A 156 -13.44 -16.19 -8.37
CA ASP A 156 -13.70 -17.56 -7.90
C ASP A 156 -14.88 -17.58 -6.91
N PRO A 157 -16.01 -18.25 -7.26
CA PRO A 157 -17.19 -18.27 -6.43
C PRO A 157 -17.06 -19.13 -5.17
N GLU A 158 -16.05 -20.00 -5.08
CA GLU A 158 -15.84 -20.89 -3.94
C GLU A 158 -14.78 -20.34 -2.97
N ILE A 159 -13.81 -19.59 -3.47
CA ILE A 159 -12.71 -19.03 -2.68
C ILE A 159 -12.95 -17.55 -2.34
N ALA A 160 -13.22 -16.72 -3.35
CA ALA A 160 -13.25 -15.27 -3.19
C ALA A 160 -14.60 -14.75 -2.67
N PHE A 161 -15.70 -15.22 -3.26
CA PHE A 161 -17.02 -14.66 -2.97
C PHE A 161 -17.48 -14.89 -1.53
N PRO A 162 -17.28 -16.06 -0.89
CA PRO A 162 -17.59 -16.23 0.53
C PRO A 162 -16.80 -15.29 1.42
N LEU A 163 -15.54 -15.03 1.08
CA LEU A 163 -14.69 -14.09 1.85
C LEU A 163 -15.16 -12.64 1.67
N PHE A 164 -15.51 -12.22 0.47
CA PHE A 164 -16.03 -10.87 0.22
C PHE A 164 -17.37 -10.65 0.90
N GLN A 165 -18.27 -11.64 0.84
CA GLN A 165 -19.53 -11.57 1.57
C GLN A 165 -19.30 -11.46 3.07
N ARG A 166 -18.39 -12.28 3.62
CA ARG A 166 -18.08 -12.21 5.04
C ARG A 166 -17.47 -10.88 5.45
N ALA A 167 -16.62 -10.30 4.62
CA ALA A 167 -16.07 -8.96 4.84
C ALA A 167 -17.17 -7.90 4.95
N LEU A 168 -18.16 -7.93 4.05
CA LEU A 168 -19.34 -7.05 4.12
C LEU A 168 -20.16 -7.26 5.39
N ASP A 169 -20.46 -8.52 5.73
CA ASP A 169 -21.26 -8.90 6.91
C ASP A 169 -20.59 -8.41 8.21
N LEU A 170 -19.26 -8.36 8.22
CA LEU A 170 -18.45 -7.85 9.32
C LEU A 170 -18.26 -6.31 9.29
N GLY A 171 -18.83 -5.64 8.29
CA GLY A 171 -18.80 -4.18 8.17
C GLY A 171 -17.53 -3.59 7.54
N LEU A 172 -16.68 -4.42 6.91
CA LEU A 172 -15.53 -3.93 6.17
C LEU A 172 -15.98 -3.24 4.87
N LYS A 173 -15.29 -2.17 4.50
CA LYS A 173 -15.66 -1.35 3.34
C LYS A 173 -14.76 -1.57 2.13
N ALA A 174 -13.54 -2.05 2.34
CA ALA A 174 -12.54 -2.13 1.30
C ALA A 174 -11.80 -3.47 1.28
N VAL A 175 -11.38 -3.89 0.09
CA VAL A 175 -10.49 -5.02 -0.15
C VAL A 175 -9.31 -4.52 -0.97
N ALA A 176 -8.12 -4.49 -0.37
CA ALA A 176 -6.88 -4.16 -1.04
C ALA A 176 -6.20 -5.44 -1.54
N ILE A 177 -6.13 -5.60 -2.84
CA ILE A 177 -5.53 -6.77 -3.49
C ILE A 177 -4.17 -6.44 -4.09
N HIS A 178 -3.15 -7.22 -3.75
CA HIS A 178 -1.82 -7.11 -4.35
C HIS A 178 -1.85 -7.59 -5.81
N LYS A 179 -1.86 -6.67 -6.74
CA LYS A 179 -1.91 -6.93 -8.18
C LYS A 179 -0.72 -6.25 -8.88
N ALA A 180 -0.58 -6.42 -10.17
CA ALA A 180 0.38 -5.75 -11.05
C ALA A 180 1.87 -6.02 -10.79
N ILE A 181 2.31 -6.40 -9.60
CA ILE A 181 3.72 -6.68 -9.28
C ILE A 181 3.82 -8.09 -8.67
N PRO A 182 4.30 -9.09 -9.42
CA PRO A 182 4.57 -10.41 -8.85
C PRO A 182 5.62 -10.35 -7.75
N LEU A 183 5.32 -10.98 -6.61
CA LEU A 183 6.20 -11.00 -5.45
C LEU A 183 7.12 -12.23 -5.49
N GLY A 184 8.32 -12.06 -6.05
CA GLY A 184 9.28 -13.15 -6.26
C GLY A 184 8.96 -14.00 -7.49
N PRO A 185 9.44 -15.26 -7.55
CA PRO A 185 9.30 -16.15 -8.71
C PRO A 185 7.93 -16.86 -8.70
N VAL A 186 6.89 -16.12 -9.03
CA VAL A 186 5.48 -16.56 -9.02
C VAL A 186 4.85 -16.40 -10.41
N PRO A 187 3.82 -17.18 -10.77
CA PRO A 187 3.08 -17.03 -12.02
C PRO A 187 2.44 -15.64 -12.14
N MET A 188 2.50 -15.05 -13.34
CA MET A 188 1.93 -13.72 -13.61
C MET A 188 0.39 -13.71 -13.68
N GLU A 189 -0.24 -14.83 -14.01
CA GLU A 189 -1.68 -14.91 -14.28
C GLU A 189 -2.56 -14.37 -13.16
N HIS A 190 -2.21 -14.69 -11.91
CA HIS A 190 -2.97 -14.25 -10.73
C HIS A 190 -2.81 -12.75 -10.40
N TYR A 191 -1.87 -12.07 -11.07
CA TYR A 191 -1.60 -10.64 -10.88
C TYR A 191 -2.25 -9.76 -11.94
N ARG A 192 -2.97 -10.37 -12.91
CA ARG A 192 -3.72 -9.67 -13.94
C ARG A 192 -5.00 -9.05 -13.38
N MET A 193 -5.68 -8.22 -14.19
CA MET A 193 -6.82 -7.41 -13.75
C MET A 193 -8.18 -7.97 -14.17
N ASP A 194 -8.21 -8.99 -15.03
CA ASP A 194 -9.42 -9.53 -15.65
C ASP A 194 -10.37 -10.22 -14.65
N ASP A 195 -9.86 -10.75 -13.55
CA ASP A 195 -10.65 -11.36 -12.48
C ASP A 195 -11.37 -10.34 -11.55
N ILE A 196 -11.08 -9.03 -11.71
CA ILE A 196 -11.73 -7.96 -10.92
C ILE A 196 -13.19 -7.75 -11.37
N ASP A 197 -13.48 -7.96 -12.65
CA ASP A 197 -14.78 -7.68 -13.27
C ASP A 197 -15.95 -8.29 -12.51
N ALA A 198 -15.92 -9.60 -12.33
CA ALA A 198 -17.00 -10.33 -11.68
C ALA A 198 -17.08 -10.01 -10.18
N ALA A 199 -15.94 -9.83 -9.51
CA ALA A 199 -15.90 -9.43 -8.11
C ALA A 199 -16.52 -8.04 -7.90
N ALA A 200 -16.11 -7.04 -8.69
CA ALA A 200 -16.64 -5.68 -8.59
C ALA A 200 -18.14 -5.60 -8.91
N ALA A 201 -18.61 -6.40 -9.87
CA ALA A 201 -20.03 -6.46 -10.22
C ALA A 201 -20.87 -7.19 -9.15
N ALA A 202 -20.34 -8.25 -8.55
CA ALA A 202 -21.06 -9.03 -7.54
C ALA A 202 -21.13 -8.32 -6.17
N PHE A 203 -20.14 -7.49 -5.84
CA PHE A 203 -20.02 -6.81 -4.56
C PHE A 203 -19.92 -5.28 -4.72
N PRO A 204 -20.99 -4.61 -5.19
CA PRO A 204 -20.96 -3.16 -5.47
C PRO A 204 -20.73 -2.29 -4.22
N ASP A 205 -21.00 -2.82 -3.03
CA ASP A 205 -20.82 -2.14 -1.75
C ASP A 205 -19.40 -2.27 -1.18
N LEU A 206 -18.56 -3.18 -1.73
CA LEU A 206 -17.14 -3.24 -1.43
C LEU A 206 -16.33 -2.34 -2.38
N GLN A 207 -15.35 -1.66 -1.84
CA GLN A 207 -14.37 -0.90 -2.60
C GLN A 207 -13.13 -1.79 -2.85
N PHE A 208 -12.79 -2.04 -4.11
CA PHE A 208 -11.64 -2.86 -4.49
C PHE A 208 -10.44 -1.97 -4.80
N GLU A 209 -9.39 -2.05 -3.98
CA GLU A 209 -8.14 -1.34 -4.19
C GLU A 209 -7.15 -2.20 -4.96
N VAL A 210 -6.85 -1.81 -6.19
CA VAL A 210 -5.77 -2.41 -6.99
C VAL A 210 -4.44 -1.85 -6.48
N VAL A 211 -3.78 -2.60 -5.61
CA VAL A 211 -2.48 -2.23 -5.05
C VAL A 211 -1.40 -2.38 -6.13
N HIS A 212 -0.45 -1.45 -6.18
CA HIS A 212 0.52 -1.23 -7.26
C HIS A 212 -0.13 -0.89 -8.60
N GLY A 213 -1.32 -0.32 -8.57
CA GLY A 213 -2.17 -0.10 -9.73
C GLY A 213 -1.45 0.52 -10.90
N GLY A 214 -1.60 -0.10 -12.05
CA GLY A 214 -1.03 0.32 -13.30
C GLY A 214 0.44 -0.03 -13.53
N PHE A 215 1.17 -0.64 -12.58
CA PHE A 215 2.62 -0.87 -12.77
C PHE A 215 2.94 -1.74 -13.99
N ALA A 216 2.42 -2.97 -14.05
CA ALA A 216 2.66 -3.88 -15.18
C ALA A 216 1.48 -3.98 -16.15
N PHE A 217 0.28 -3.57 -15.75
CA PHE A 217 -0.98 -3.72 -16.49
C PHE A 217 -1.76 -2.41 -16.52
N ILE A 218 -1.16 -1.36 -17.10
CA ILE A 218 -1.72 0.01 -17.07
C ILE A 218 -3.10 0.06 -17.72
N GLU A 219 -3.20 -0.45 -18.96
CA GLU A 219 -4.44 -0.39 -19.74
C GLU A 219 -5.55 -1.22 -19.08
N GLU A 220 -5.23 -2.45 -18.66
CA GLU A 220 -6.19 -3.31 -17.96
C GLU A 220 -6.70 -2.64 -16.67
N THR A 221 -5.80 -2.08 -15.86
CA THR A 221 -6.17 -1.33 -14.63
C THR A 221 -7.06 -0.14 -14.95
N ALA A 222 -6.73 0.62 -15.98
CA ALA A 222 -7.51 1.79 -16.38
C ALA A 222 -8.93 1.41 -16.85
N PHE A 223 -9.08 0.30 -17.60
CA PHE A 223 -10.38 -0.20 -18.00
C PHE A 223 -11.23 -0.68 -16.81
N GLN A 224 -10.61 -1.29 -15.79
CA GLN A 224 -11.33 -1.62 -14.55
C GLN A 224 -11.82 -0.35 -13.84
N LEU A 225 -10.93 0.65 -13.73
CA LEU A 225 -11.25 1.93 -13.13
C LEU A 225 -12.35 2.69 -13.90
N ALA A 226 -12.39 2.59 -15.25
CA ALA A 226 -13.42 3.21 -16.09
C ALA A 226 -14.80 2.58 -15.93
N ARG A 227 -14.85 1.25 -15.78
CA ARG A 227 -16.10 0.47 -15.83
C ARG A 227 -16.78 0.30 -14.48
N PHE A 228 -15.99 0.22 -13.40
CA PHE A 228 -16.48 -0.09 -12.06
C PHE A 228 -16.26 1.08 -11.09
N PRO A 229 -17.34 1.72 -10.59
CA PRO A 229 -17.21 2.86 -9.67
C PRO A 229 -16.62 2.49 -8.30
N ASN A 230 -16.66 1.22 -7.94
CA ASN A 230 -16.09 0.66 -6.71
C ASN A 230 -14.68 0.08 -6.89
N VAL A 231 -14.00 0.35 -8.02
CA VAL A 231 -12.58 0.02 -8.21
C VAL A 231 -11.74 1.27 -8.03
N TRP A 232 -10.67 1.13 -7.27
CA TRP A 232 -9.72 2.18 -6.89
C TRP A 232 -8.28 1.76 -7.22
N VAL A 233 -7.42 2.71 -7.42
CA VAL A 233 -5.99 2.47 -7.62
C VAL A 233 -5.21 2.95 -6.40
N ASN A 234 -4.40 2.06 -5.84
CA ASN A 234 -3.46 2.35 -4.76
C ASN A 234 -2.03 2.33 -5.33
N LEU A 235 -1.31 3.45 -5.22
CA LEU A 235 0.00 3.66 -5.83
C LEU A 235 1.18 3.09 -5.02
N GLU A 236 0.94 2.20 -4.05
CA GLU A 236 2.03 1.54 -3.33
C GLU A 236 3.11 1.05 -4.29
N THR A 237 4.38 1.26 -3.96
CA THR A 237 5.55 0.97 -4.81
C THR A 237 5.57 1.74 -6.14
N THR A 238 4.44 1.86 -6.84
CA THR A 238 4.33 2.64 -8.09
C THR A 238 4.74 4.10 -7.86
N ALA A 239 4.38 4.68 -6.72
CA ALA A 239 4.79 6.03 -6.32
C ALA A 239 6.32 6.20 -6.32
N ASN A 240 7.08 5.17 -6.02
CA ASN A 240 8.54 5.23 -5.97
C ASN A 240 9.19 5.33 -7.36
N LEU A 241 8.47 5.02 -8.43
CA LEU A 241 8.90 5.32 -9.79
C LEU A 241 9.12 6.83 -9.98
N ALA A 242 8.37 7.67 -9.28
CA ALA A 242 8.49 9.12 -9.35
C ALA A 242 9.95 9.61 -9.17
N VAL A 243 10.71 8.97 -8.30
CA VAL A 243 12.13 9.32 -8.07
C VAL A 243 13.11 8.41 -8.79
N ALA A 244 12.78 7.12 -8.94
CA ALA A 244 13.69 6.17 -9.55
C ALA A 244 13.66 6.23 -11.08
N LYS A 245 12.47 6.42 -11.66
CA LYS A 245 12.20 6.41 -13.10
C LYS A 245 11.04 7.36 -13.43
N PRO A 246 11.21 8.70 -13.32
CA PRO A 246 10.11 9.67 -13.45
C PRO A 246 9.26 9.47 -14.70
N GLY A 247 9.86 9.25 -15.86
CA GLY A 247 9.12 8.98 -17.09
C GLY A 247 8.32 7.67 -17.11
N ALA A 248 8.65 6.70 -16.23
CA ALA A 248 7.80 5.52 -16.04
C ALA A 248 6.59 5.87 -15.16
N PHE A 249 6.77 6.67 -14.12
CA PHE A 249 5.66 7.18 -13.31
C PHE A 249 4.69 8.02 -14.16
N GLU A 250 5.22 8.93 -14.98
CA GLU A 250 4.42 9.74 -15.92
C GLU A 250 3.59 8.86 -16.86
N ARG A 251 4.19 7.80 -17.44
CA ARG A 251 3.45 6.85 -18.31
C ARG A 251 2.35 6.11 -17.59
N VAL A 252 2.57 5.68 -16.32
CA VAL A 252 1.52 5.05 -15.52
C VAL A 252 0.36 6.00 -15.31
N MET A 253 0.63 7.21 -14.83
CA MET A 253 -0.41 8.21 -14.57
C MET A 253 -1.13 8.62 -15.87
N ALA A 254 -0.40 8.86 -16.93
CA ALA A 254 -0.98 9.19 -18.24
C ALA A 254 -1.87 8.06 -18.76
N GLY A 255 -1.41 6.81 -18.72
CA GLY A 255 -2.19 5.66 -19.20
C GLY A 255 -3.47 5.43 -18.40
N LEU A 256 -3.42 5.59 -17.07
CA LEU A 256 -4.62 5.52 -16.23
C LEU A 256 -5.65 6.59 -16.64
N ILE A 257 -5.20 7.83 -16.86
CA ILE A 257 -6.10 8.95 -17.22
C ILE A 257 -6.59 8.83 -18.67
N THR A 258 -5.72 8.49 -19.61
CA THR A 258 -6.06 8.40 -21.04
C THR A 258 -7.15 7.35 -21.29
N HIS A 259 -7.08 6.20 -20.62
CA HIS A 259 -8.03 5.11 -20.83
C HIS A 259 -9.26 5.16 -19.90
N ALA A 260 -9.13 5.73 -18.69
CA ALA A 260 -10.26 5.82 -17.74
C ALA A 260 -10.90 7.22 -17.68
N GLY A 261 -10.31 8.22 -18.33
CA GLY A 261 -10.74 9.62 -18.27
C GLY A 261 -10.30 10.33 -16.99
N GLU A 262 -10.51 11.65 -16.93
CA GLU A 262 -10.09 12.49 -15.80
C GLU A 262 -10.74 12.09 -14.46
N GLY A 263 -11.95 11.50 -14.49
CA GLY A 263 -12.61 10.96 -13.30
C GLY A 263 -11.82 9.85 -12.58
N ALA A 264 -10.82 9.25 -13.24
CA ALA A 264 -9.88 8.33 -12.59
C ALA A 264 -9.11 9.00 -11.45
N LEU A 265 -8.80 10.30 -11.58
CA LEU A 265 -8.07 11.07 -10.57
C LEU A 265 -8.76 11.13 -9.21
N ASP A 266 -10.08 10.93 -9.19
CA ASP A 266 -10.86 10.86 -7.95
C ASP A 266 -10.76 9.50 -7.25
N ARG A 267 -10.18 8.47 -7.89
CA ARG A 267 -10.08 7.11 -7.35
C ARG A 267 -8.65 6.55 -7.38
N ILE A 268 -7.66 7.44 -7.49
CA ILE A 268 -6.24 7.12 -7.33
C ILE A 268 -5.81 7.59 -5.93
N MET A 269 -5.16 6.71 -5.16
CA MET A 269 -4.70 6.97 -3.79
C MET A 269 -3.20 6.84 -3.71
N TRP A 270 -2.59 7.76 -2.98
CA TRP A 270 -1.17 7.74 -2.68
C TRP A 270 -0.85 6.66 -1.63
N ALA A 271 0.25 5.93 -1.86
CA ALA A 271 0.80 5.01 -0.88
C ALA A 271 2.30 4.83 -1.10
N SER A 272 3.04 4.66 -0.02
CA SER A 272 4.51 4.64 -0.08
C SER A 272 5.11 3.24 -0.20
N GLY A 273 4.48 2.24 0.42
CA GLY A 273 5.08 0.93 0.62
C GLY A 273 6.18 0.92 1.69
N ALA A 274 6.13 1.86 2.67
CA ALA A 274 6.96 1.76 3.87
C ALA A 274 6.64 0.41 4.58
N SER A 275 7.60 -0.33 5.08
CA SER A 275 9.03 -0.09 5.26
C SER A 275 9.93 -0.61 4.13
N VAL A 276 9.38 -1.15 3.05
CA VAL A 276 10.22 -1.61 1.90
C VAL A 276 11.01 -0.45 1.30
N LEU A 277 10.39 0.71 1.22
CA LEU A 277 10.95 1.93 0.66
C LEU A 277 10.74 3.10 1.63
N HIS A 278 11.64 4.08 1.60
CA HIS A 278 11.46 5.29 2.42
C HIS A 278 10.40 6.20 1.79
N PRO A 279 9.41 6.66 2.58
CA PRO A 279 8.24 7.37 2.05
C PRO A 279 8.53 8.82 1.59
N GLU A 280 9.57 9.47 2.10
CA GLU A 280 9.84 10.90 1.85
C GLU A 280 10.19 11.25 0.39
N PRO A 281 11.12 10.55 -0.30
CA PRO A 281 11.57 10.96 -1.62
C PRO A 281 10.45 11.02 -2.68
N PRO A 282 9.59 9.99 -2.83
CA PRO A 282 8.52 10.04 -3.80
C PRO A 282 7.46 11.08 -3.48
N LEU A 283 7.11 11.25 -2.18
CA LEU A 283 6.15 12.27 -1.75
C LEU A 283 6.62 13.67 -2.12
N ARG A 284 7.86 14.00 -1.80
CA ARG A 284 8.44 15.31 -2.13
C ARG A 284 8.47 15.53 -3.63
N TRP A 285 8.94 14.55 -4.41
CA TRP A 285 8.99 14.67 -5.87
C TRP A 285 7.59 14.88 -6.47
N PHE A 286 6.60 14.13 -6.01
CA PHE A 286 5.22 14.28 -6.46
C PHE A 286 4.66 15.68 -6.18
N CYS A 287 4.85 16.16 -4.96
CA CYS A 287 4.39 17.50 -4.58
C CYS A 287 5.04 18.61 -5.41
N GLU A 288 6.37 18.57 -5.52
CA GLU A 288 7.16 19.68 -6.05
C GLU A 288 7.33 19.65 -7.57
N ARG A 289 7.29 18.46 -8.20
CA ARG A 289 7.75 18.30 -9.58
C ARG A 289 6.76 17.65 -10.52
N PHE A 290 5.81 16.84 -10.00
CA PHE A 290 4.94 16.09 -10.89
C PHE A 290 4.03 17.02 -11.69
N GLN A 291 4.24 17.04 -13.00
CA GLN A 291 3.42 17.67 -14.03
C GLN A 291 3.63 16.94 -15.35
N PHE A 292 2.59 16.79 -16.14
CA PHE A 292 2.75 16.41 -17.52
C PHE A 292 3.30 17.59 -18.33
N SER A 293 4.21 17.32 -19.28
CA SER A 293 4.67 18.36 -20.20
C SER A 293 3.50 18.88 -21.04
N GLN A 294 3.61 20.14 -21.51
CA GLN A 294 2.58 20.71 -22.38
C GLN A 294 2.37 19.85 -23.64
N GLU A 295 3.46 19.41 -24.25
CA GLU A 295 3.41 18.52 -25.43
C GLU A 295 2.63 17.22 -25.17
N MET A 296 2.88 16.58 -24.02
CA MET A 296 2.19 15.36 -23.62
C MET A 296 0.71 15.60 -23.36
N ARG A 297 0.37 16.71 -22.69
CA ARG A 297 -1.02 17.09 -22.42
C ARG A 297 -1.80 17.31 -23.72
N GLU A 298 -1.23 18.07 -24.66
CA GLU A 298 -1.86 18.36 -25.95
C GLU A 298 -2.03 17.11 -26.82
N ARG A 299 -1.01 16.24 -26.84
CA ARG A 299 -1.01 15.01 -27.66
C ARG A 299 -1.99 13.95 -27.13
N GLU A 300 -2.08 13.79 -25.82
CA GLU A 300 -2.81 12.69 -25.17
C GLU A 300 -4.09 13.15 -24.48
N GLY A 301 -4.41 14.43 -24.51
CA GLY A 301 -5.61 14.99 -23.87
C GLY A 301 -5.56 14.94 -22.34
N LEU A 302 -4.36 15.10 -21.75
CA LEU A 302 -4.19 15.00 -20.30
C LEU A 302 -4.44 16.34 -19.61
N PRO A 303 -4.99 16.33 -18.39
CA PRO A 303 -5.19 17.54 -17.60
C PRO A 303 -3.88 18.13 -17.09
N GLU A 304 -3.92 19.37 -16.68
CA GLU A 304 -2.89 19.94 -15.81
C GLU A 304 -3.03 19.34 -14.40
N ILE A 305 -1.91 18.90 -13.83
CA ILE A 305 -1.90 18.35 -12.47
C ILE A 305 -1.84 19.49 -11.46
N THR A 306 -3.01 20.00 -11.11
CA THR A 306 -3.17 21.11 -10.14
C THR A 306 -2.90 20.67 -8.71
N ASP A 307 -2.69 21.63 -7.81
CA ASP A 307 -2.59 21.35 -6.38
C ASP A 307 -3.85 20.68 -5.82
N GLU A 308 -5.02 20.98 -6.39
CA GLU A 308 -6.28 20.31 -6.04
C GLU A 308 -6.23 18.81 -6.36
N ILE A 309 -5.81 18.46 -7.58
CA ILE A 309 -5.63 17.07 -7.99
C ILE A 309 -4.61 16.36 -7.08
N LYS A 310 -3.50 17.03 -6.78
CA LYS A 310 -2.50 16.46 -5.85
C LYS A 310 -3.07 16.22 -4.47
N ARG A 311 -3.89 17.16 -3.90
CA ARG A 311 -4.55 16.94 -2.60
C ARG A 311 -5.52 15.75 -2.64
N LYS A 312 -6.27 15.57 -3.73
CA LYS A 312 -7.14 14.40 -3.90
C LYS A 312 -6.33 13.11 -3.80
N ILE A 313 -5.28 12.98 -4.60
CA ILE A 313 -4.45 11.77 -4.64
C ILE A 313 -3.72 11.54 -3.32
N LEU A 314 -3.17 12.59 -2.70
CA LEU A 314 -2.38 12.50 -1.49
C LEU A 314 -3.17 12.17 -0.22
N GLY A 315 -4.50 12.40 -0.21
CA GLY A 315 -5.28 12.12 0.99
C GLY A 315 -6.78 12.10 0.79
N LEU A 316 -7.37 13.10 0.11
CA LEU A 316 -8.82 13.26 0.07
C LEU A 316 -9.55 12.06 -0.53
N ASN A 317 -8.97 11.36 -1.49
CA ASN A 317 -9.55 10.16 -2.07
C ASN A 317 -9.66 9.02 -1.05
N TYR A 318 -8.59 8.77 -0.28
CA TYR A 318 -8.61 7.79 0.80
C TYR A 318 -9.65 8.15 1.86
N LEU A 319 -9.64 9.41 2.31
CA LEU A 319 -10.58 9.89 3.33
C LEU A 319 -12.03 9.73 2.86
N ARG A 320 -12.33 10.06 1.60
CA ARG A 320 -13.66 9.88 1.01
C ARG A 320 -14.08 8.42 0.95
N MET A 321 -13.20 7.53 0.50
CA MET A 321 -13.48 6.09 0.43
C MET A 321 -13.86 5.52 1.81
N HIS A 322 -13.19 5.97 2.87
CA HIS A 322 -13.44 5.50 4.23
C HIS A 322 -14.44 6.34 5.03
N GLY A 323 -14.95 7.44 4.46
CA GLY A 323 -15.89 8.34 5.15
C GLY A 323 -15.24 9.08 6.33
N LEU A 324 -13.97 9.47 6.18
CA LEU A 324 -13.20 10.18 7.20
C LEU A 324 -13.18 11.69 6.91
N ASP A 325 -13.07 12.48 7.98
CA ASP A 325 -12.97 13.93 7.91
C ASP A 325 -11.54 14.41 8.23
N ALA A 326 -10.94 15.13 7.27
CA ALA A 326 -9.55 15.60 7.39
C ALA A 326 -9.36 16.58 8.58
N GLU A 327 -10.33 17.46 8.85
CA GLU A 327 -10.22 18.44 9.94
C GLU A 327 -10.25 17.74 11.31
N THR A 328 -11.10 16.73 11.45
CA THR A 328 -11.19 15.91 12.66
C THR A 328 -9.89 15.15 12.90
N LEU A 329 -9.34 14.51 11.85
CA LEU A 329 -8.08 13.79 11.97
C LEU A 329 -6.92 14.74 12.28
N ALA A 330 -6.86 15.90 11.63
CA ALA A 330 -5.81 16.90 11.88
C ALA A 330 -5.82 17.38 13.35
N LYS A 331 -7.01 17.60 13.93
CA LYS A 331 -7.15 17.95 15.35
C LYS A 331 -6.67 16.84 16.28
N ASN A 332 -6.94 15.57 15.94
CA ASN A 332 -6.53 14.43 16.75
C ASN A 332 -5.01 14.24 16.86
N ILE A 333 -4.27 14.77 15.89
CA ILE A 333 -2.80 14.66 15.83
C ILE A 333 -2.08 15.95 16.17
N GLU A 334 -2.82 17.02 16.46
CA GLU A 334 -2.24 18.32 16.83
C GLU A 334 -1.48 18.20 18.14
N GLY A 335 -0.18 18.49 18.10
CA GLY A 335 0.70 18.45 19.28
C GLY A 335 1.00 17.06 19.81
N ASP A 336 0.69 15.98 19.07
CA ASP A 336 1.15 14.64 19.44
C ASP A 336 2.68 14.51 19.38
N GLU A 337 3.20 13.37 19.85
CA GLU A 337 4.64 13.13 19.92
C GLU A 337 5.35 13.27 18.56
N PHE A 338 4.70 12.85 17.47
CA PHE A 338 5.27 12.97 16.12
C PHE A 338 5.25 14.41 15.61
N ALA A 339 4.19 15.16 15.86
CA ALA A 339 4.11 16.58 15.52
C ALA A 339 5.17 17.38 16.28
N VAL A 340 5.36 17.10 17.57
CA VAL A 340 6.41 17.72 18.40
C VAL A 340 7.80 17.36 17.88
N GLU A 341 8.04 16.08 17.55
CA GLU A 341 9.36 15.67 17.03
C GLU A 341 9.65 16.28 15.66
N ARG A 342 8.66 16.25 14.74
CA ARG A 342 8.77 16.86 13.41
C ARG A 342 9.04 18.37 13.48
N SER A 343 8.51 19.07 14.48
CA SER A 343 8.74 20.52 14.66
C SER A 343 10.20 20.89 14.95
N LYS A 344 11.01 19.93 15.44
CA LYS A 344 12.46 20.12 15.67
C LYS A 344 13.29 20.05 14.38
N GLY A 345 12.66 19.70 13.26
CA GLY A 345 13.30 19.50 11.96
C GLY A 345 13.41 18.02 11.60
N LYS A 346 13.44 17.74 10.29
CA LYS A 346 13.53 16.36 9.80
C LYS A 346 14.90 15.75 10.11
N PRO A 347 14.95 14.59 10.76
CA PRO A 347 16.20 13.87 10.97
C PRO A 347 16.74 13.27 9.66
N LYS A 348 17.90 12.64 9.71
CA LYS A 348 18.42 11.86 8.58
C LYS A 348 17.50 10.67 8.31
N PRO A 349 17.38 10.22 7.05
CA PRO A 349 16.62 9.02 6.73
C PRO A 349 17.04 7.81 7.58
N TYR A 350 16.06 7.07 8.04
CA TYR A 350 16.24 5.90 8.92
C TYR A 350 16.92 6.23 10.27
N ALA A 351 16.72 7.44 10.81
CA ALA A 351 17.34 7.88 12.05
C ALA A 351 17.08 6.93 13.22
N THR A 352 15.86 6.42 13.36
CA THR A 352 15.48 5.46 14.40
C THR A 352 16.20 4.12 14.21
N THR A 353 16.37 3.67 12.98
CA THR A 353 17.09 2.45 12.62
C THR A 353 18.57 2.54 13.03
N TYR A 354 19.20 3.69 12.84
CA TYR A 354 20.56 3.92 13.25
C TYR A 354 20.72 4.10 14.77
N ALA A 355 19.69 4.63 15.46
CA ALA A 355 19.72 4.84 16.90
C ALA A 355 19.58 3.55 17.73
N ILE A 356 18.95 2.51 17.19
CA ILE A 356 18.75 1.21 17.87
C ILE A 356 20.06 0.36 17.92
N GLY A 357 21.20 0.94 17.58
CA GLY A 357 22.49 0.34 17.94
C GLY A 357 23.01 -0.73 16.99
N PHE A 358 22.91 -0.49 15.70
CA PHE A 358 23.89 -1.07 14.79
C PHE A 358 25.14 -0.18 14.85
N ALA A 359 26.02 -0.46 15.82
CA ALA A 359 27.37 0.10 15.79
C ALA A 359 28.00 -0.19 14.43
N GLU A 360 28.70 0.81 13.89
CA GLU A 360 29.48 0.72 12.66
C GLU A 360 30.47 -0.43 12.68
#